data_cb946e9d8aa5e02c5c219b073ed979bb
#
_entry.id   cb946e9d8aa5e02c5c219b073ed979bb
#
_cell.length_a   1.000
_cell.length_b   1.000
_cell.length_c   1.000
_cell.angle_alpha   90.00
_cell.angle_beta   90.00
_cell.angle_gamma   90.00
#
_symmetry.space_group_name_H-M   'P 1'
#
loop_
_entity.id
_entity.type
_entity.pdbx_description
1 polymer ?
#
loop_
_entity_poly.entity_id
_entity_poly.type
_entity_poly.pdbx_seq_one_letter_code
_entity_poly.pdbx_strand_id
1 'polypeptide(L)'
;MPVIVAKRQKIKHIIIHSHNSNTPSGLLRKLLNALNKPFLHLGTDFFACSKLAGEWLFGKNFLKKHELKIINNAVDIDKYKFNAQTRENIRNELECREKFVIGHVGRFCYQKNHDFLINVFYEVQKEDKDMILLLIGEGELKEEIQEKVKKLNIQDNVIFLGTTNKVQNYLQAMDLFVLPSRFEGLPVVGIEAQASGTKCLFSNNITKETKIVDNTEFLDLNVQEWKNAILNLSLIHI
;
A
#
# COMPACT_ATOMS: atom_id res chain seq x y z
N MET A 1 4.56 -23.14 16.53
CA MET A 1 3.62 -22.79 15.46
C MET A 1 2.18 -22.92 15.93
N PRO A 2 1.35 -21.89 15.76
CA PRO A 2 -0.05 -21.90 16.23
C PRO A 2 -0.86 -23.12 15.72
N VAL A 3 -0.69 -23.49 14.44
CA VAL A 3 -1.41 -24.60 13.80
C VAL A 3 -1.13 -25.97 14.47
N ILE A 4 0.12 -26.23 14.85
CA ILE A 4 0.50 -27.48 15.54
C ILE A 4 -0.15 -27.52 16.93
N VAL A 5 -0.13 -26.39 17.64
CA VAL A 5 -0.74 -26.29 18.97
C VAL A 5 -2.26 -26.49 18.87
N ALA A 6 -2.91 -25.84 17.93
CA ALA A 6 -4.35 -25.99 17.67
C ALA A 6 -4.71 -27.47 17.39
N LYS A 7 -3.92 -28.16 16.56
CA LYS A 7 -4.13 -29.58 16.27
C LYS A 7 -3.97 -30.45 17.51
N ARG A 8 -2.92 -30.21 18.33
CA ARG A 8 -2.70 -30.93 19.60
C ARG A 8 -3.84 -30.73 20.59
N GLN A 9 -4.43 -29.53 20.61
CA GLN A 9 -5.60 -29.20 21.46
C GLN A 9 -6.92 -29.70 20.86
N LYS A 10 -6.87 -30.49 19.79
CA LYS A 10 -8.04 -31.08 19.12
C LYS A 10 -9.07 -30.06 18.64
N ILE A 11 -8.61 -28.85 18.27
CA ILE A 11 -9.47 -27.85 17.66
C ILE A 11 -9.98 -28.40 16.33
N LYS A 12 -11.32 -28.38 16.16
CA LYS A 12 -11.98 -29.01 14.99
C LYS A 12 -11.79 -28.18 13.71
N HIS A 13 -11.88 -26.85 13.82
CA HIS A 13 -11.77 -25.94 12.68
C HIS A 13 -10.52 -25.07 12.82
N ILE A 14 -9.59 -25.25 11.91
CA ILE A 14 -8.31 -24.50 11.87
C ILE A 14 -8.24 -23.78 10.54
N ILE A 15 -8.51 -22.47 10.60
CA ILE A 15 -8.48 -21.60 9.43
C ILE A 15 -7.06 -21.08 9.23
N ILE A 16 -6.53 -21.21 8.01
CA ILE A 16 -5.27 -20.58 7.61
C ILE A 16 -5.60 -19.49 6.58
N HIS A 17 -5.30 -18.23 6.91
CA HIS A 17 -5.62 -17.07 6.08
C HIS A 17 -4.35 -16.35 5.62
N SER A 18 -4.18 -16.18 4.31
CA SER A 18 -3.06 -15.46 3.69
C SER A 18 -3.43 -14.01 3.39
N HIS A 19 -2.59 -13.08 3.89
CA HIS A 19 -2.76 -11.63 3.66
C HIS A 19 -1.60 -11.00 2.87
N ASN A 20 -0.51 -11.73 2.61
CA ASN A 20 0.67 -11.22 1.90
C ASN A 20 0.95 -12.03 0.64
N SER A 21 1.61 -11.38 -0.34
CA SER A 21 2.05 -12.01 -1.59
C SER A 21 3.57 -12.26 -1.66
N ASN A 22 4.31 -11.88 -0.61
CA ASN A 22 5.76 -12.11 -0.52
C ASN A 22 6.23 -12.11 0.95
N THR A 23 7.48 -12.55 1.17
CA THR A 23 8.12 -12.51 2.48
C THR A 23 8.91 -11.20 2.61
N PRO A 24 8.77 -10.45 3.70
CA PRO A 24 9.67 -9.34 4.01
C PRO A 24 11.13 -9.79 3.96
N SER A 25 12.05 -8.90 3.60
CA SER A 25 13.48 -9.18 3.45
C SER A 25 14.07 -9.83 4.72
N GLY A 26 14.95 -10.82 4.52
CA GLY A 26 15.67 -11.51 5.59
C GLY A 26 15.73 -13.03 5.36
N LEU A 27 16.95 -13.56 5.36
CA LEU A 27 17.19 -15.00 5.16
C LEU A 27 16.47 -15.87 6.20
N LEU A 28 16.49 -15.43 7.47
CA LEU A 28 15.84 -16.13 8.58
C LEU A 28 14.32 -16.23 8.37
N ARG A 29 13.67 -15.16 7.92
CA ARG A 29 12.22 -15.17 7.64
C ARG A 29 11.86 -16.07 6.47
N LYS A 30 12.67 -16.08 5.40
CA LYS A 30 12.50 -16.99 4.28
C LYS A 30 12.62 -18.46 4.72
N LEU A 31 13.61 -18.76 5.57
CA LEU A 31 13.80 -20.08 6.13
C LEU A 31 12.62 -20.51 7.02
N LEU A 32 12.19 -19.65 7.93
CA LEU A 32 11.03 -19.91 8.79
C LEU A 32 9.75 -20.15 7.98
N ASN A 33 9.52 -19.39 6.91
CA ASN A 33 8.39 -19.62 6.02
C ASN A 33 8.48 -20.97 5.29
N ALA A 34 9.67 -21.33 4.82
CA ALA A 34 9.90 -22.63 4.19
C ALA A 34 9.64 -23.80 5.17
N LEU A 35 10.11 -23.68 6.41
CA LEU A 35 9.90 -24.67 7.48
C LEU A 35 8.41 -24.76 7.90
N ASN A 36 7.64 -23.70 7.70
CA ASN A 36 6.23 -23.65 8.06
C ASN A 36 5.30 -24.27 7.01
N LYS A 37 5.69 -24.25 5.73
CA LYS A 37 4.87 -24.78 4.62
C LYS A 37 4.40 -26.23 4.80
N PRO A 38 5.23 -27.18 5.28
CA PRO A 38 4.78 -28.56 5.49
C PRO A 38 3.60 -28.71 6.46
N PHE A 39 3.39 -27.74 7.35
CA PHE A 39 2.32 -27.80 8.35
C PHE A 39 1.00 -27.17 7.89
N LEU A 40 0.94 -26.60 6.68
CA LEU A 40 -0.29 -26.02 6.15
C LEU A 40 -1.41 -27.05 6.01
N HIS A 41 -1.08 -28.32 5.73
CA HIS A 41 -2.04 -29.42 5.63
C HIS A 41 -2.75 -29.76 6.95
N LEU A 42 -2.31 -29.20 8.08
CA LEU A 42 -3.01 -29.33 9.36
C LEU A 42 -4.22 -28.39 9.48
N GLY A 43 -4.33 -27.41 8.58
CA GLY A 43 -5.53 -26.57 8.46
C GLY A 43 -6.71 -27.35 7.92
N THR A 44 -7.92 -26.93 8.29
CA THR A 44 -9.18 -27.49 7.75
C THR A 44 -9.75 -26.62 6.66
N ASP A 45 -9.50 -25.31 6.72
CA ASP A 45 -10.02 -24.31 5.80
C ASP A 45 -8.92 -23.32 5.38
N PHE A 46 -8.88 -22.97 4.09
CA PHE A 46 -7.83 -22.14 3.51
C PHE A 46 -8.44 -20.90 2.88
N PHE A 47 -8.01 -19.74 3.38
CA PHE A 47 -8.49 -18.45 2.93
C PHE A 47 -7.33 -17.57 2.45
N ALA A 48 -7.63 -16.63 1.57
CA ALA A 48 -6.71 -15.57 1.19
C ALA A 48 -7.46 -14.27 0.85
N CYS A 49 -6.80 -13.13 1.03
CA CYS A 49 -7.36 -11.83 0.63
C CYS A 49 -7.32 -11.58 -0.88
N SER A 50 -6.52 -12.37 -1.62
CA SER A 50 -6.42 -12.36 -3.08
C SER A 50 -5.90 -13.69 -3.59
N LYS A 51 -6.08 -13.96 -4.89
CA LYS A 51 -5.52 -15.16 -5.52
C LYS A 51 -4.00 -15.21 -5.40
N LEU A 52 -3.34 -14.05 -5.61
CA LEU A 52 -1.88 -13.93 -5.48
C LEU A 52 -1.39 -14.28 -4.07
N ALA A 53 -2.07 -13.78 -3.04
CA ALA A 53 -1.74 -14.11 -1.65
C ALA A 53 -1.93 -15.60 -1.34
N GLY A 54 -2.97 -16.22 -1.88
CA GLY A 54 -3.21 -17.66 -1.75
C GLY A 54 -2.13 -18.50 -2.44
N GLU A 55 -1.79 -18.20 -3.68
CA GLU A 55 -0.74 -18.89 -4.43
C GLU A 55 0.62 -18.77 -3.76
N TRP A 56 0.93 -17.61 -3.19
CA TRP A 56 2.19 -17.39 -2.47
C TRP A 56 2.33 -18.26 -1.21
N LEU A 57 1.29 -18.28 -0.36
CA LEU A 57 1.36 -19.01 0.91
C LEU A 57 1.27 -20.53 0.69
N PHE A 58 0.25 -20.97 -0.05
CA PHE A 58 -0.07 -22.37 -0.19
C PHE A 58 0.69 -23.05 -1.33
N GLY A 59 0.96 -22.32 -2.42
CA GLY A 59 1.56 -22.84 -3.64
C GLY A 59 0.55 -23.54 -4.55
N LYS A 60 0.81 -23.49 -5.87
CA LYS A 60 -0.11 -24.02 -6.90
C LYS A 60 -0.42 -25.52 -6.74
N ASN A 61 0.57 -26.31 -6.31
CA ASN A 61 0.36 -27.77 -6.14
C ASN A 61 -0.54 -28.11 -4.94
N PHE A 62 -0.47 -27.32 -3.87
CA PHE A 62 -1.38 -27.45 -2.73
C PHE A 62 -2.82 -27.11 -3.13
N LEU A 63 -2.99 -26.00 -3.85
CA LEU A 63 -4.29 -25.50 -4.30
C LEU A 63 -4.98 -26.40 -5.35
N LYS A 64 -4.25 -27.31 -6.01
CA LYS A 64 -4.87 -28.35 -6.85
C LYS A 64 -5.63 -29.39 -6.04
N LYS A 65 -5.31 -29.55 -4.74
CA LYS A 65 -5.85 -30.58 -3.85
C LYS A 65 -6.78 -30.02 -2.76
N HIS A 66 -6.76 -28.71 -2.56
CA HIS A 66 -7.50 -28.02 -1.50
C HIS A 66 -8.23 -26.82 -2.07
N GLU A 67 -9.46 -26.63 -1.65
CA GLU A 67 -10.24 -25.44 -2.01
C GLU A 67 -9.68 -24.20 -1.31
N LEU A 68 -9.44 -23.13 -2.08
CA LEU A 68 -9.08 -21.82 -1.57
C LEU A 68 -10.29 -20.89 -1.63
N LYS A 69 -10.69 -20.36 -0.49
CA LYS A 69 -11.76 -19.35 -0.42
C LYS A 69 -11.13 -17.96 -0.41
N ILE A 70 -11.48 -17.14 -1.40
CA ILE A 70 -11.05 -15.74 -1.46
C ILE A 70 -12.03 -14.90 -0.65
N ILE A 71 -11.49 -14.18 0.35
CA ILE A 71 -12.21 -13.17 1.12
C ILE A 71 -11.46 -11.86 0.93
N ASN A 72 -11.94 -11.07 -0.02
CA ASN A 72 -11.33 -9.78 -0.31
C ASN A 72 -11.48 -8.83 0.89
N ASN A 73 -10.46 -7.98 1.08
CA ASN A 73 -10.56 -6.88 2.03
C ASN A 73 -11.65 -5.92 1.55
N ALA A 74 -12.43 -5.40 2.49
CA ALA A 74 -13.48 -4.43 2.25
C ALA A 74 -13.32 -3.21 3.14
N VAL A 75 -13.88 -2.10 2.72
CA VAL A 75 -13.90 -0.84 3.47
C VAL A 75 -15.33 -0.33 3.62
N ASP A 76 -15.58 0.43 4.66
CA ASP A 76 -16.84 1.12 4.87
C ASP A 76 -16.87 2.36 3.95
N ILE A 77 -17.51 2.23 2.80
CA ILE A 77 -17.53 3.26 1.74
C ILE A 77 -18.06 4.60 2.28
N ASP A 78 -19.01 4.59 3.20
CA ASP A 78 -19.59 5.84 3.73
C ASP A 78 -18.57 6.70 4.47
N LYS A 79 -17.54 6.10 5.08
CA LYS A 79 -16.45 6.81 5.74
C LYS A 79 -15.48 7.49 4.76
N TYR A 80 -15.42 6.98 3.53
CA TYR A 80 -14.44 7.43 2.53
C TYR A 80 -15.07 8.31 1.44
N LYS A 81 -16.39 8.44 1.36
CA LYS A 81 -17.06 9.30 0.37
C LYS A 81 -16.45 10.69 0.37
N PHE A 82 -16.24 11.23 -0.84
CA PHE A 82 -15.69 12.56 -1.03
C PHE A 82 -16.50 13.61 -0.26
N ASN A 83 -15.78 14.47 0.46
CA ASN A 83 -16.33 15.58 1.22
C ASN A 83 -15.50 16.85 1.01
N ALA A 84 -16.05 17.80 0.25
CA ALA A 84 -15.35 19.03 -0.12
C ALA A 84 -14.93 19.87 1.10
N GLN A 85 -15.78 19.95 2.14
CA GLN A 85 -15.44 20.69 3.35
C GLN A 85 -14.28 20.06 4.12
N THR A 86 -14.26 18.72 4.24
CA THR A 86 -13.13 18.00 4.84
C THR A 86 -11.85 18.22 4.03
N ARG A 87 -11.93 18.15 2.69
CA ARG A 87 -10.79 18.44 1.80
C ARG A 87 -10.23 19.83 2.07
N GLU A 88 -11.08 20.86 2.06
CA GLU A 88 -10.67 22.23 2.29
C GLU A 88 -10.02 22.40 3.68
N ASN A 89 -10.63 21.87 4.72
CA ASN A 89 -10.11 21.95 6.09
C ASN A 89 -8.72 21.32 6.22
N ILE A 90 -8.51 20.11 5.67
CA ILE A 90 -7.22 19.42 5.74
C ILE A 90 -6.17 20.14 4.87
N ARG A 91 -6.53 20.65 3.69
CA ARG A 91 -5.60 21.40 2.84
C ARG A 91 -5.17 22.73 3.48
N ASN A 92 -6.06 23.38 4.24
CA ASN A 92 -5.72 24.55 5.04
C ASN A 92 -4.79 24.17 6.21
N GLU A 93 -5.09 23.09 6.95
CA GLU A 93 -4.25 22.56 8.03
C GLU A 93 -2.82 22.24 7.56
N LEU A 94 -2.68 21.69 6.35
CA LEU A 94 -1.41 21.30 5.74
C LEU A 94 -0.74 22.43 4.93
N GLU A 95 -1.33 23.62 4.87
CA GLU A 95 -0.84 24.78 4.09
C GLU A 95 -0.59 24.46 2.60
N CYS A 96 -1.44 23.58 2.01
CA CYS A 96 -1.27 23.09 0.63
C CYS A 96 -2.49 23.38 -0.27
N ARG A 97 -3.23 24.49 0.00
CA ARG A 97 -4.53 24.77 -0.63
C ARG A 97 -4.48 24.74 -2.15
N GLU A 98 -3.52 25.42 -2.75
CA GLU A 98 -3.38 25.57 -4.21
C GLU A 98 -2.35 24.59 -4.83
N LYS A 99 -1.82 23.67 -4.02
CA LYS A 99 -0.78 22.73 -4.46
C LYS A 99 -1.36 21.40 -4.91
N PHE A 100 -0.70 20.73 -5.84
CA PHE A 100 -1.03 19.35 -6.18
C PHE A 100 -0.48 18.39 -5.11
N VAL A 101 -1.36 17.65 -4.42
CA VAL A 101 -1.01 16.79 -3.28
C VAL A 101 -0.92 15.35 -3.72
N ILE A 102 0.30 14.80 -3.70
CA ILE A 102 0.59 13.38 -3.88
C ILE A 102 0.61 12.74 -2.51
N GLY A 103 -0.21 11.72 -2.25
CA GLY A 103 -0.30 11.06 -0.97
C GLY A 103 0.17 9.62 -0.97
N HIS A 104 0.80 9.21 0.12
CA HIS A 104 1.12 7.82 0.40
C HIS A 104 0.80 7.50 1.86
N VAL A 105 0.16 6.35 2.09
CA VAL A 105 -0.15 5.85 3.43
C VAL A 105 0.45 4.45 3.60
N GLY A 106 1.35 4.32 4.56
CA GLY A 106 1.99 3.04 4.81
C GLY A 106 3.11 3.09 5.83
N ARG A 107 3.44 1.91 6.38
CA ARG A 107 4.57 1.77 7.28
C ARG A 107 5.89 2.08 6.54
N PHE A 108 6.78 2.85 7.13
CA PHE A 108 8.12 3.09 6.60
C PHE A 108 8.97 1.83 6.72
N CYS A 109 8.86 0.95 5.73
CA CYS A 109 9.54 -0.35 5.67
C CYS A 109 9.91 -0.71 4.22
N TYR A 110 10.74 -1.73 4.05
CA TYR A 110 11.18 -2.20 2.74
C TYR A 110 10.02 -2.47 1.76
N GLN A 111 8.91 -3.04 2.25
CA GLN A 111 7.75 -3.39 1.43
C GLN A 111 7.13 -2.18 0.74
N LYS A 112 6.94 -1.07 1.47
CA LYS A 112 6.24 0.14 0.99
C LYS A 112 7.09 1.03 0.08
N ASN A 113 8.43 0.84 0.09
CA ASN A 113 9.36 1.41 -0.90
C ASN A 113 9.39 2.94 -0.95
N HIS A 114 9.38 3.57 0.23
CA HIS A 114 9.46 5.04 0.34
C HIS A 114 10.71 5.61 -0.36
N ASP A 115 11.82 4.86 -0.34
CA ASP A 115 13.05 5.27 -1.01
C ASP A 115 12.86 5.55 -2.50
N PHE A 116 12.14 4.65 -3.20
CA PHE A 116 11.76 4.84 -4.59
C PHE A 116 10.83 6.06 -4.76
N LEU A 117 9.84 6.21 -3.88
CA LEU A 117 8.91 7.33 -3.94
C LEU A 117 9.61 8.68 -3.81
N ILE A 118 10.58 8.80 -2.91
CA ILE A 118 11.38 10.03 -2.76
C ILE A 118 12.20 10.31 -4.03
N ASN A 119 12.76 9.30 -4.68
CA ASN A 119 13.47 9.49 -5.95
C ASN A 119 12.52 10.01 -7.06
N VAL A 120 11.32 9.42 -7.17
CA VAL A 120 10.29 9.89 -8.10
C VAL A 120 9.91 11.33 -7.80
N PHE A 121 9.60 11.64 -6.55
CA PHE A 121 9.18 12.99 -6.15
C PHE A 121 10.30 14.03 -6.38
N TYR A 122 11.54 13.68 -6.14
CA TYR A 122 12.68 14.55 -6.45
C TYR A 122 12.75 14.90 -7.94
N GLU A 123 12.53 13.93 -8.84
CA GLU A 123 12.49 14.20 -10.28
C GLU A 123 11.27 15.02 -10.69
N VAL A 124 10.12 14.83 -10.02
CA VAL A 124 8.93 15.67 -10.20
C VAL A 124 9.21 17.11 -9.78
N GLN A 125 9.84 17.34 -8.63
CA GLN A 125 10.17 18.65 -8.08
C GLN A 125 11.15 19.48 -8.95
N LYS A 126 11.88 18.85 -9.84
CA LYS A 126 12.72 19.56 -10.83
C LYS A 126 11.89 20.29 -11.88
N GLU A 127 10.72 19.79 -12.19
CA GLU A 127 9.83 20.32 -13.24
C GLU A 127 8.67 21.15 -12.67
N ASP A 128 8.11 20.73 -11.53
CA ASP A 128 7.01 21.43 -10.89
C ASP A 128 7.26 21.56 -9.38
N LYS A 129 7.39 22.81 -8.92
CA LYS A 129 7.63 23.15 -7.51
C LYS A 129 6.35 23.25 -6.67
N ASP A 130 5.17 23.28 -7.33
CA ASP A 130 3.88 23.45 -6.66
C ASP A 130 3.23 22.13 -6.27
N MET A 131 4.05 21.07 -6.16
CA MET A 131 3.61 19.77 -5.68
C MET A 131 4.05 19.52 -4.24
N ILE A 132 3.20 18.81 -3.49
CA ILE A 132 3.45 18.35 -2.12
C ILE A 132 3.40 16.83 -2.10
N LEU A 133 4.32 16.21 -1.36
CA LEU A 133 4.28 14.81 -1.01
C LEU A 133 3.85 14.64 0.44
N LEU A 134 2.66 14.08 0.67
CA LEU A 134 2.12 13.78 1.99
C LEU A 134 2.36 12.30 2.32
N LEU A 135 3.17 12.06 3.36
CA LEU A 135 3.53 10.73 3.85
C LEU A 135 2.89 10.46 5.21
N ILE A 136 2.05 9.43 5.28
CA ILE A 136 1.32 9.05 6.49
C ILE A 136 1.78 7.67 6.95
N GLY A 137 2.31 7.59 8.17
CA GLY A 137 2.75 6.35 8.80
C GLY A 137 4.00 6.51 9.64
N GLU A 138 4.41 5.41 10.25
CA GLU A 138 5.64 5.25 11.03
C GLU A 138 6.37 3.99 10.59
N GLY A 139 7.62 3.80 10.99
CA GLY A 139 8.37 2.58 10.72
C GLY A 139 9.88 2.76 10.80
N GLU A 140 10.58 1.65 10.69
CA GLU A 140 12.03 1.53 10.90
C GLU A 140 12.89 2.32 9.91
N LEU A 141 12.36 2.68 8.73
CA LEU A 141 13.09 3.43 7.71
C LEU A 141 12.75 4.94 7.70
N LYS A 142 11.90 5.43 8.64
CA LYS A 142 11.43 6.82 8.58
C LYS A 142 12.58 7.83 8.68
N GLU A 143 13.50 7.64 9.64
CA GLU A 143 14.65 8.54 9.84
C GLU A 143 15.54 8.57 8.60
N GLU A 144 15.84 7.41 8.01
CA GLU A 144 16.62 7.31 6.77
C GLU A 144 15.98 8.08 5.62
N ILE A 145 14.64 7.97 5.47
CA ILE A 145 13.89 8.69 4.44
C ILE A 145 13.89 10.20 4.70
N GLN A 146 13.76 10.64 5.96
CA GLN A 146 13.83 12.06 6.31
C GLN A 146 15.22 12.65 6.03
N GLU A 147 16.30 11.93 6.32
CA GLU A 147 17.65 12.35 5.97
C GLU A 147 17.85 12.45 4.44
N LYS A 148 17.29 11.50 3.69
CA LYS A 148 17.34 11.53 2.23
C LYS A 148 16.62 12.76 1.67
N VAL A 149 15.42 13.09 2.19
CA VAL A 149 14.65 14.28 1.81
C VAL A 149 15.47 15.56 2.04
N LYS A 150 16.15 15.68 3.19
CA LYS A 150 17.04 16.81 3.49
C LYS A 150 18.24 16.87 2.54
N LYS A 151 18.90 15.74 2.27
CA LYS A 151 20.03 15.67 1.32
C LYS A 151 19.66 16.10 -0.11
N LEU A 152 18.41 15.86 -0.51
CA LEU A 152 17.88 16.25 -1.81
C LEU A 152 17.33 17.69 -1.85
N ASN A 153 17.31 18.40 -0.71
CA ASN A 153 16.79 19.77 -0.54
C ASN A 153 15.31 19.89 -0.99
N ILE A 154 14.47 18.90 -0.66
CA ILE A 154 13.02 18.90 -0.96
C ILE A 154 12.15 18.86 0.30
N GLN A 155 12.72 19.14 1.49
CA GLN A 155 12.02 19.05 2.77
C GLN A 155 10.80 19.98 2.89
N ASP A 156 10.81 21.11 2.21
CA ASP A 156 9.72 22.10 2.25
C ASP A 156 8.47 21.62 1.48
N ASN A 157 8.63 20.59 0.65
CA ASN A 157 7.57 20.00 -0.15
C ASN A 157 7.20 18.58 0.29
N VAL A 158 7.78 18.05 1.38
CA VAL A 158 7.47 16.72 1.91
C VAL A 158 6.94 16.80 3.33
N ILE A 159 5.69 16.42 3.51
CA ILE A 159 5.01 16.42 4.82
C ILE A 159 5.06 15.01 5.40
N PHE A 160 5.69 14.85 6.56
CA PHE A 160 5.68 13.62 7.37
C PHE A 160 4.63 13.74 8.47
N LEU A 161 3.42 13.28 8.24
CA LEU A 161 2.30 13.43 9.18
C LEU A 161 2.44 12.52 10.42
N GLY A 162 3.15 11.39 10.31
CA GLY A 162 3.12 10.36 11.35
C GLY A 162 1.88 9.46 11.25
N THR A 163 1.48 8.85 12.38
CA THR A 163 0.29 8.00 12.43
C THR A 163 -0.97 8.80 12.73
N THR A 164 -2.09 8.41 12.13
CA THR A 164 -3.40 9.00 12.38
C THR A 164 -4.48 7.91 12.34
N ASN A 165 -5.56 8.10 13.11
CA ASN A 165 -6.77 7.29 13.01
C ASN A 165 -7.84 7.92 12.09
N LYS A 166 -7.49 9.03 11.40
CA LYS A 166 -8.36 9.78 10.48
C LYS A 166 -7.82 9.75 9.05
N VAL A 167 -7.27 8.62 8.60
CA VAL A 167 -6.71 8.46 7.23
C VAL A 167 -7.72 8.89 6.17
N GLN A 168 -9.02 8.58 6.35
CA GLN A 168 -10.09 8.97 5.46
C GLN A 168 -10.18 10.49 5.21
N ASN A 169 -9.82 11.32 6.21
CA ASN A 169 -9.83 12.78 6.05
C ASN A 169 -8.65 13.26 5.19
N TYR A 170 -7.47 12.69 5.41
CA TYR A 170 -6.27 13.07 4.64
C TYR A 170 -6.33 12.57 3.20
N LEU A 171 -7.01 11.44 2.93
CA LEU A 171 -7.28 10.99 1.56
C LEU A 171 -8.11 12.02 0.78
N GLN A 172 -9.02 12.77 1.43
CA GLN A 172 -9.77 13.84 0.79
C GLN A 172 -8.87 14.99 0.29
N ALA A 173 -7.75 15.26 0.96
CA ALA A 173 -6.83 16.33 0.59
C ALA A 173 -5.94 15.96 -0.60
N MET A 174 -5.79 14.70 -0.93
CA MET A 174 -4.93 14.20 -1.99
C MET A 174 -5.57 14.39 -3.37
N ASP A 175 -4.75 14.71 -4.37
CA ASP A 175 -5.11 14.71 -5.78
C ASP A 175 -4.72 13.39 -6.45
N LEU A 176 -3.63 12.79 -5.97
CA LEU A 176 -3.13 11.50 -6.42
C LEU A 176 -2.69 10.66 -5.21
N PHE A 177 -3.17 9.44 -5.11
CA PHE A 177 -2.66 8.47 -4.16
C PHE A 177 -1.67 7.52 -4.85
N VAL A 178 -0.49 7.32 -4.26
CA VAL A 178 0.56 6.49 -4.83
C VAL A 178 0.93 5.31 -3.93
N LEU A 179 1.11 4.13 -4.52
CA LEU A 179 1.48 2.91 -3.80
C LEU A 179 2.60 2.15 -4.54
N PRO A 180 3.87 2.58 -4.39
CA PRO A 180 5.03 1.99 -5.09
C PRO A 180 5.55 0.73 -4.38
N SER A 181 4.67 -0.02 -3.73
CA SER A 181 5.05 -1.20 -2.94
C SER A 181 5.76 -2.25 -3.78
N ARG A 182 6.77 -2.89 -3.19
CA ARG A 182 7.50 -3.99 -3.81
C ARG A 182 6.67 -5.26 -3.90
N PHE A 183 5.69 -5.40 -3.04
CA PHE A 183 4.70 -6.49 -3.00
C PHE A 183 3.56 -6.16 -2.05
N GLU A 184 2.35 -6.60 -2.39
CA GLU A 184 1.15 -6.55 -1.53
C GLU A 184 0.27 -7.76 -1.79
N GLY A 185 -0.47 -8.21 -0.78
CA GLY A 185 -1.51 -9.21 -0.95
C GLY A 185 -2.77 -8.61 -1.56
N LEU A 186 -3.46 -7.78 -0.79
CA LEU A 186 -4.53 -6.89 -1.22
C LEU A 186 -4.49 -5.67 -0.28
N PRO A 187 -3.85 -4.55 -0.67
CA PRO A 187 -3.64 -3.41 0.21
C PRO A 187 -4.95 -2.67 0.47
N VAL A 188 -5.41 -2.71 1.73
CA VAL A 188 -6.65 -2.02 2.18
C VAL A 188 -6.60 -0.54 1.84
N VAL A 189 -5.47 0.11 2.08
CA VAL A 189 -5.31 1.56 1.81
C VAL A 189 -5.48 1.92 0.33
N GLY A 190 -5.15 1.01 -0.60
CA GLY A 190 -5.41 1.20 -2.02
C GLY A 190 -6.92 1.15 -2.35
N ILE A 191 -7.70 0.37 -1.60
CA ILE A 191 -9.16 0.32 -1.71
C ILE A 191 -9.76 1.59 -1.08
N GLU A 192 -9.24 2.02 0.07
CA GLU A 192 -9.64 3.25 0.78
C GLU A 192 -9.45 4.50 -0.09
N ALA A 193 -8.31 4.63 -0.76
CA ALA A 193 -8.02 5.74 -1.66
C ALA A 193 -8.98 5.76 -2.86
N GLN A 194 -9.29 4.62 -3.44
CA GLN A 194 -10.27 4.52 -4.54
C GLN A 194 -11.69 4.84 -4.04
N ALA A 195 -12.06 4.41 -2.85
CA ALA A 195 -13.36 4.72 -2.24
C ALA A 195 -13.54 6.22 -1.97
N SER A 196 -12.45 6.97 -1.74
CA SER A 196 -12.47 8.43 -1.62
C SER A 196 -12.54 9.17 -2.97
N GLY A 197 -12.55 8.46 -4.09
CA GLY A 197 -12.56 9.05 -5.43
C GLY A 197 -11.18 9.53 -5.91
N THR A 198 -10.13 9.36 -5.10
CA THR A 198 -8.77 9.81 -5.44
C THR A 198 -8.21 8.98 -6.59
N LYS A 199 -7.56 9.63 -7.56
CA LYS A 199 -6.78 8.94 -8.60
C LYS A 199 -5.68 8.11 -7.95
N CYS A 200 -5.41 6.92 -8.47
CA CYS A 200 -4.45 6.00 -7.87
C CYS A 200 -3.39 5.54 -8.86
N LEU A 201 -2.14 5.52 -8.41
CA LEU A 201 -1.01 5.00 -9.16
C LEU A 201 -0.31 3.91 -8.33
N PHE A 202 -0.36 2.69 -8.81
CA PHE A 202 0.13 1.50 -8.12
C PHE A 202 1.30 0.84 -8.85
N SER A 203 2.17 0.19 -8.10
CA SER A 203 3.20 -0.67 -8.68
C SER A 203 2.59 -1.92 -9.33
N ASN A 204 3.14 -2.34 -10.47
CA ASN A 204 2.82 -3.61 -11.13
C ASN A 204 3.09 -4.85 -10.25
N ASN A 205 3.84 -4.70 -9.17
CA ASN A 205 4.10 -5.77 -8.19
C ASN A 205 2.95 -6.02 -7.20
N ILE A 206 1.88 -5.22 -7.29
CA ILE A 206 0.66 -5.38 -6.49
C ILE A 206 -0.36 -6.19 -7.31
N THR A 207 -1.18 -6.99 -6.61
CA THR A 207 -2.26 -7.73 -7.29
C THR A 207 -3.20 -6.79 -8.04
N LYS A 208 -3.56 -7.15 -9.26
CA LYS A 208 -4.53 -6.38 -10.08
C LYS A 208 -5.95 -6.40 -9.47
N GLU A 209 -6.22 -7.33 -8.56
CA GLU A 209 -7.48 -7.38 -7.79
C GLU A 209 -7.67 -6.12 -6.91
N THR A 210 -6.61 -5.33 -6.70
CA THR A 210 -6.69 -4.02 -6.01
C THR A 210 -7.41 -2.96 -6.83
N LYS A 211 -7.48 -3.09 -8.17
CA LYS A 211 -8.20 -2.14 -9.02
C LYS A 211 -9.71 -2.36 -8.90
N ILE A 212 -10.40 -1.40 -8.28
CA ILE A 212 -11.85 -1.39 -8.08
C ILE A 212 -12.53 -0.41 -9.05
N VAL A 213 -11.82 0.68 -9.40
CA VAL A 213 -12.34 1.76 -10.27
C VAL A 213 -11.35 2.07 -11.40
N ASP A 214 -11.86 2.68 -12.48
CA ASP A 214 -11.05 2.90 -13.69
C ASP A 214 -9.99 3.99 -13.55
N ASN A 215 -10.11 4.90 -12.57
CA ASN A 215 -9.12 5.94 -12.29
C ASN A 215 -7.83 5.42 -11.59
N THR A 216 -7.55 4.12 -11.75
CA THR A 216 -6.38 3.44 -11.16
C THR A 216 -5.48 2.89 -12.25
N GLU A 217 -4.21 3.28 -12.20
CA GLU A 217 -3.16 2.84 -13.12
C GLU A 217 -2.11 2.01 -12.40
N PHE A 218 -1.43 1.13 -13.17
CA PHE A 218 -0.34 0.32 -12.66
C PHE A 218 0.90 0.52 -13.53
N LEU A 219 2.02 0.82 -12.88
CA LEU A 219 3.32 1.03 -13.54
C LEU A 219 4.40 0.13 -12.96
N ASP A 220 5.41 -0.16 -13.75
CA ASP A 220 6.63 -0.78 -13.26
C ASP A 220 7.39 0.20 -12.35
N LEU A 221 8.24 -0.31 -11.47
CA LEU A 221 9.03 0.53 -10.57
C LEU A 221 10.18 1.22 -11.34
N ASN A 222 9.80 2.11 -12.26
CA ASN A 222 10.69 2.95 -13.05
C ASN A 222 10.44 4.42 -12.71
N VAL A 223 11.48 5.12 -12.26
CA VAL A 223 11.36 6.51 -11.77
C VAL A 223 10.83 7.45 -12.87
N GLN A 224 11.29 7.29 -14.10
CA GLN A 224 10.90 8.17 -15.21
C GLN A 224 9.43 7.96 -15.63
N GLU A 225 8.96 6.70 -15.63
CA GLU A 225 7.56 6.39 -15.93
C GLU A 225 6.62 7.00 -14.88
N TRP A 226 6.95 6.82 -13.59
CA TRP A 226 6.16 7.39 -12.50
C TRP A 226 6.16 8.92 -12.52
N LYS A 227 7.34 9.53 -12.74
CA LYS A 227 7.44 10.99 -12.90
C LYS A 227 6.50 11.49 -14.01
N ASN A 228 6.59 10.90 -15.20
CA ASN A 228 5.79 11.32 -16.35
C ASN A 228 4.28 11.15 -16.09
N ALA A 229 3.88 10.02 -15.47
CA ALA A 229 2.48 9.78 -15.10
C ALA A 229 1.98 10.85 -14.10
N ILE A 230 2.77 11.18 -13.08
CA ILE A 230 2.41 12.21 -12.09
C ILE A 230 2.25 13.58 -12.75
N LEU A 231 3.22 14.00 -13.56
CA LEU A 231 3.16 15.29 -14.25
C LEU A 231 1.97 15.38 -15.21
N ASN A 232 1.69 14.32 -15.97
CA ASN A 232 0.51 14.30 -16.85
C ASN A 232 -0.81 14.39 -16.08
N LEU A 233 -0.90 13.77 -14.90
CA LEU A 233 -2.10 13.82 -14.07
C LEU A 233 -2.30 15.20 -13.43
N SER A 234 -1.22 15.93 -13.11
CA SER A 234 -1.32 17.28 -12.56
C SER A 234 -1.83 18.30 -13.59
N LEU A 235 -1.44 18.17 -14.87
CA LEU A 235 -1.90 19.05 -15.94
C LEU A 235 -3.42 18.97 -16.22
N ILE A 236 -4.07 17.87 -15.84
CA ILE A 236 -5.52 17.68 -16.02
C ILE A 236 -6.32 18.34 -14.89
N HIS A 237 -5.66 18.75 -13.81
CA HIS A 237 -6.27 19.34 -12.61
C HIS A 237 -6.30 20.89 -12.58
N ILE A 238 -5.76 21.53 -13.61
CA ILE A 238 -5.78 23.00 -13.74
C ILE A 238 -7.11 23.51 -14.30
#